data_2c39d406337dace296f4740bac261a82
#
_entry.id   2c39d406337dace296f4740bac261a82
#
_cell.length_a   1.000
_cell.length_b   1.000
_cell.length_c   1.000
_cell.angle_alpha   90.00
_cell.angle_beta   90.00
_cell.angle_gamma   90.00
#
_symmetry.space_group_name_H-M   'P 1'
#
loop_
_entity.id
_entity.type
_entity.pdbx_description
1 polymer ?
#
loop_
_entity_poly.entity_id
_entity_poly.type
_entity_poly.pdbx_seq_one_letter_code
_entity_poly.pdbx_strand_id
1 'polypeptide(L)'
;VSLVFILYCLVWFLHRNTVSGLLVKSINFVVLGKQDIAAEFGKKGTVTDLTLYDRKESDIIKTWVTPSGFPDKIQPLLQAINLAEYVIFHVDKLDKFTGEQIIALDTLKKDKGILSHTFDVDESKLNSMIKGTVVEKYLKVNQDKLKEEMDKIQPISNNDPPKLVVDHCFDVKGVGTVILGKVTNGKIKQYDNLKLYPAGIDVMIKSIQMHDDPVEESVCPARVGLAVKGAKPDEVGRGDIIAQANTVNVKSEIELDFTKSPFYKTDIAQNQGCLVSVGLQIKAAKFSSITPLKLTFEKPIVYKPGDIAVILKPESTTIRILGSGPIK
;
A
#
# COMPACT_ATOMS: atom_id res chain seq x y z
N VAL A 1 3.92 -12.88 -16.27
CA VAL A 1 5.07 -12.00 -16.01
C VAL A 1 5.72 -11.76 -17.37
N SER A 2 5.61 -10.55 -17.90
CA SER A 2 6.06 -10.21 -19.25
C SER A 2 7.58 -10.36 -19.36
N LEU A 3 8.03 -11.18 -20.32
CA LEU A 3 9.44 -11.40 -20.65
C LEU A 3 10.22 -10.09 -20.95
N VAL A 4 9.52 -9.01 -21.25
CA VAL A 4 10.08 -7.69 -21.55
C VAL A 4 10.74 -7.06 -20.32
N PHE A 5 10.23 -7.32 -19.11
CA PHE A 5 10.79 -6.78 -17.87
C PHE A 5 12.11 -7.47 -17.48
N ILE A 6 12.27 -8.75 -17.83
CA ILE A 6 13.47 -9.53 -17.51
C ILE A 6 14.65 -9.12 -18.42
N LEU A 7 14.39 -8.77 -19.69
CA LEU A 7 15.44 -8.37 -20.62
C LEU A 7 16.01 -6.97 -20.35
N TYR A 8 15.19 -6.04 -19.85
CA TYR A 8 15.67 -4.68 -19.49
C TYR A 8 16.58 -4.68 -18.26
N CYS A 9 16.34 -5.55 -17.28
CA CYS A 9 17.21 -5.68 -16.11
C CYS A 9 18.62 -6.22 -16.44
N LEU A 10 18.77 -6.99 -17.51
CA LEU A 10 20.07 -7.64 -17.86
C LEU A 10 21.07 -6.70 -18.55
N VAL A 11 20.61 -5.70 -19.27
CA VAL A 11 21.50 -4.81 -20.05
C VAL A 11 22.06 -3.66 -19.21
N TRP A 12 21.43 -3.33 -18.09
CA TRP A 12 21.65 -2.08 -17.34
C TRP A 12 22.63 -2.18 -16.16
N PHE A 13 22.90 -3.36 -15.65
CA PHE A 13 23.82 -3.54 -14.52
C PHE A 13 25.31 -3.24 -14.83
N LEU A 14 25.64 -2.96 -16.09
CA LEU A 14 27.02 -2.76 -16.55
C LEU A 14 27.43 -1.29 -16.78
N HIS A 15 26.52 -0.33 -16.67
CA HIS A 15 26.86 1.10 -16.80
C HIS A 15 26.86 1.81 -15.45
N ARG A 16 28.04 1.89 -14.84
CA ARG A 16 28.31 2.79 -13.72
C ARG A 16 28.36 4.24 -14.23
N ASN A 17 27.28 4.98 -14.06
CA ASN A 17 27.34 6.43 -13.93
C ASN A 17 26.49 6.80 -12.72
N THR A 18 27.12 6.91 -11.56
CA THR A 18 26.54 7.47 -10.34
C THR A 18 26.22 8.95 -10.61
N VAL A 19 24.94 9.27 -10.69
CA VAL A 19 24.49 10.65 -10.58
C VAL A 19 24.62 11.02 -9.10
N SER A 20 25.77 11.61 -8.77
CA SER A 20 26.04 12.09 -7.41
C SER A 20 25.12 13.28 -7.08
N GLY A 21 24.37 13.17 -6.02
CA GLY A 21 24.03 14.31 -5.17
C GLY A 21 22.59 14.78 -5.09
N LEU A 22 21.65 14.42 -5.96
CA LEU A 22 20.25 14.84 -5.76
C LEU A 22 19.43 13.71 -5.11
N LEU A 23 18.91 13.99 -3.92
CA LEU A 23 17.98 13.08 -3.25
C LEU A 23 16.67 13.02 -4.03
N VAL A 24 16.41 11.91 -4.71
CA VAL A 24 15.16 11.68 -5.44
C VAL A 24 14.02 11.49 -4.45
N LYS A 25 13.01 12.33 -4.55
CA LYS A 25 11.80 12.29 -3.73
C LYS A 25 10.73 11.44 -4.42
N SER A 26 9.79 10.94 -3.65
CA SER A 26 8.66 10.15 -4.18
C SER A 26 7.34 10.58 -3.56
N ILE A 27 6.28 10.36 -4.31
CA ILE A 27 4.91 10.56 -3.85
C ILE A 27 4.04 9.48 -4.48
N ASN A 28 3.17 8.86 -3.67
CA ASN A 28 2.32 7.78 -4.14
C ASN A 28 0.85 8.16 -3.96
N PHE A 29 0.09 7.95 -5.01
CA PHE A 29 -1.35 8.16 -5.08
C PHE A 29 -2.06 6.83 -5.24
N VAL A 30 -3.18 6.63 -4.58
CA VAL A 30 -4.15 5.61 -4.95
C VAL A 30 -5.24 6.25 -5.80
N VAL A 31 -5.57 5.63 -6.92
CA VAL A 31 -6.65 6.09 -7.81
C VAL A 31 -7.84 5.16 -7.65
N LEU A 32 -8.96 5.73 -7.22
CA LEU A 32 -10.21 5.04 -6.94
C LEU A 32 -11.37 5.61 -7.78
N GLY A 33 -12.49 4.89 -7.81
CA GLY A 33 -13.61 5.18 -8.70
C GLY A 33 -13.27 4.76 -10.14
N LYS A 34 -13.22 5.67 -11.06
CA LYS A 34 -12.80 5.47 -12.45
C LYS A 34 -11.28 5.34 -12.53
N GLN A 35 -10.79 4.09 -12.39
CA GLN A 35 -9.36 3.79 -12.23
C GLN A 35 -8.53 4.02 -13.51
N ASP A 36 -9.14 3.97 -14.68
CA ASP A 36 -8.48 4.12 -15.99
C ASP A 36 -7.83 5.49 -16.21
N ILE A 37 -8.28 6.53 -15.50
CA ILE A 37 -7.63 7.86 -15.53
C ILE A 37 -6.17 7.82 -15.08
N ALA A 38 -5.74 6.80 -14.33
CA ALA A 38 -4.34 6.64 -13.92
C ALA A 38 -3.38 6.56 -15.12
N ALA A 39 -3.86 6.05 -16.26
CA ALA A 39 -3.09 5.98 -17.50
C ALA A 39 -2.79 7.37 -18.12
N GLU A 40 -3.56 8.39 -17.75
CA GLU A 40 -3.33 9.78 -18.19
C GLU A 40 -2.22 10.46 -17.37
N PHE A 41 -1.89 9.92 -16.20
CA PHE A 41 -0.94 10.51 -15.27
C PHE A 41 0.48 9.97 -15.42
N GLY A 42 0.61 8.68 -15.75
CA GLY A 42 1.92 8.02 -15.82
C GLY A 42 1.96 6.83 -16.77
N LYS A 43 3.17 6.35 -17.01
CA LYS A 43 3.41 5.15 -17.81
C LYS A 43 3.03 3.90 -17.01
N LYS A 44 2.32 2.98 -17.64
CA LYS A 44 1.93 1.70 -17.02
C LYS A 44 3.15 0.82 -16.78
N GLY A 45 3.33 0.42 -15.54
CA GLY A 45 4.39 -0.47 -15.06
C GLY A 45 3.87 -1.86 -14.67
N THR A 46 4.05 -2.24 -13.41
CA THR A 46 3.65 -3.55 -12.88
C THR A 46 2.13 -3.74 -12.92
N VAL A 47 1.72 -4.93 -13.35
CA VAL A 47 0.30 -5.35 -13.42
C VAL A 47 0.14 -6.69 -12.72
N THR A 48 -0.63 -6.68 -11.64
CA THR A 48 -1.09 -7.87 -10.89
C THR A 48 -2.56 -7.65 -10.54
N ASP A 49 -2.97 -7.95 -9.33
CA ASP A 49 -4.23 -7.48 -8.71
C ASP A 49 -4.18 -5.99 -8.33
N LEU A 50 -2.98 -5.39 -8.41
CA LEU A 50 -2.73 -3.95 -8.42
C LEU A 50 -2.09 -3.57 -9.76
N THR A 51 -2.47 -2.43 -10.31
CA THR A 51 -1.74 -1.84 -11.44
C THR A 51 -1.05 -0.56 -10.98
N LEU A 52 0.21 -0.43 -11.36
CA LEU A 52 1.01 0.72 -11.03
C LEU A 52 1.34 1.51 -12.29
N TYR A 53 1.29 2.81 -12.16
CA TYR A 53 1.74 3.77 -13.16
C TYR A 53 2.76 4.69 -12.52
N ASP A 54 3.75 5.14 -13.25
CA ASP A 54 4.77 6.02 -12.72
C ASP A 54 5.23 7.06 -13.73
N ARG A 55 5.71 8.18 -13.21
CA ARG A 55 6.27 9.31 -13.96
C ARG A 55 7.36 9.97 -13.14
N LYS A 56 8.51 10.18 -13.76
CA LYS A 56 9.61 10.94 -13.16
C LYS A 56 9.58 12.37 -13.72
N GLU A 57 9.54 13.33 -12.82
CA GLU A 57 9.60 14.76 -13.13
C GLU A 57 10.74 15.40 -12.31
N SER A 58 11.82 15.75 -12.99
CA SER A 58 13.03 16.27 -12.33
C SER A 58 13.54 15.33 -11.24
N ASP A 59 13.43 15.73 -9.98
CA ASP A 59 13.84 14.99 -8.77
C ASP A 59 12.67 14.30 -8.04
N ILE A 60 11.46 14.30 -8.61
CA ILE A 60 10.27 13.68 -8.02
C ILE A 60 9.79 12.52 -8.88
N ILE A 61 9.62 11.35 -8.25
CA ILE A 61 8.93 10.21 -8.83
C ILE A 61 7.50 10.17 -8.28
N LYS A 62 6.52 10.27 -9.18
CA LYS A 62 5.10 10.11 -8.86
C LYS A 62 4.65 8.70 -9.25
N THR A 63 3.97 8.00 -8.35
CA THR A 63 3.41 6.66 -8.59
C THR A 63 1.91 6.67 -8.33
N TRP A 64 1.15 6.08 -9.24
CA TRP A 64 -0.31 5.88 -9.10
C TRP A 64 -0.60 4.40 -9.02
N VAL A 65 -1.33 4.00 -7.97
CA VAL A 65 -1.72 2.61 -7.72
C VAL A 65 -3.22 2.49 -7.91
N THR A 66 -3.65 1.54 -8.73
CA THR A 66 -5.05 1.18 -8.87
C THR A 66 -5.30 -0.24 -8.37
N PRO A 67 -6.40 -0.48 -7.62
CA PRO A 67 -6.77 -1.83 -7.16
C PRO A 67 -7.46 -2.63 -8.27
N SER A 68 -6.71 -3.10 -9.28
CA SER A 68 -7.24 -3.78 -10.47
C SER A 68 -8.03 -5.04 -10.16
N GLY A 69 -7.75 -5.72 -9.03
CA GLY A 69 -8.49 -6.87 -8.55
C GLY A 69 -9.80 -6.53 -7.81
N PHE A 70 -10.08 -5.24 -7.57
CA PHE A 70 -11.36 -4.77 -7.05
C PHE A 70 -12.29 -4.41 -8.22
N PRO A 71 -13.59 -4.73 -8.20
CA PRO A 71 -14.39 -5.14 -7.04
C PRO A 71 -14.43 -6.65 -6.74
N ASP A 72 -13.84 -7.53 -7.56
CA ASP A 72 -13.95 -8.98 -7.37
C ASP A 72 -13.41 -9.42 -5.99
N LYS A 73 -12.28 -8.82 -5.58
CA LYS A 73 -11.66 -9.02 -4.28
C LYS A 73 -11.52 -7.69 -3.53
N ILE A 74 -11.78 -7.73 -2.22
CA ILE A 74 -11.64 -6.53 -1.36
C ILE A 74 -10.18 -6.24 -0.98
N GLN A 75 -9.33 -7.27 -0.92
CA GLN A 75 -7.95 -7.14 -0.45
C GLN A 75 -7.12 -6.17 -1.28
N PRO A 76 -7.15 -6.18 -2.63
CA PRO A 76 -6.44 -5.20 -3.45
C PRO A 76 -6.80 -3.75 -3.16
N LEU A 77 -8.07 -3.47 -2.80
CA LEU A 77 -8.50 -2.12 -2.42
C LEU A 77 -7.71 -1.62 -1.19
N LEU A 78 -7.67 -2.42 -0.12
CA LEU A 78 -6.94 -2.03 1.09
C LEU A 78 -5.44 -1.95 0.86
N GLN A 79 -4.88 -2.86 0.08
CA GLN A 79 -3.45 -2.86 -0.26
C GLN A 79 -3.07 -1.63 -1.08
N ALA A 80 -3.86 -1.25 -2.09
CA ALA A 80 -3.64 -0.04 -2.89
C ALA A 80 -3.68 1.23 -2.02
N ILE A 81 -4.69 1.33 -1.13
CA ILE A 81 -4.84 2.47 -0.21
C ILE A 81 -3.63 2.55 0.75
N ASN A 82 -3.10 1.42 1.22
CA ASN A 82 -1.94 1.39 2.12
C ASN A 82 -0.62 1.71 1.41
N LEU A 83 -0.54 1.52 0.09
CA LEU A 83 0.63 1.92 -0.70
C LEU A 83 0.71 3.43 -0.95
N ALA A 84 -0.35 4.19 -0.71
CA ALA A 84 -0.41 5.60 -1.06
C ALA A 84 -0.46 6.54 0.15
N GLU A 85 0.10 7.74 0.00
CA GLU A 85 -0.03 8.86 0.95
C GLU A 85 -1.26 9.69 0.63
N TYR A 86 -1.61 9.79 -0.66
CA TYR A 86 -2.71 10.62 -1.15
C TYR A 86 -3.70 9.81 -1.96
N VAL A 87 -4.95 10.26 -1.95
CA VAL A 87 -6.05 9.63 -2.68
C VAL A 87 -6.48 10.53 -3.84
N ILE A 88 -6.64 9.93 -5.01
CA ILE A 88 -7.39 10.51 -6.12
C ILE A 88 -8.66 9.70 -6.24
N PHE A 89 -9.78 10.26 -5.82
CA PHE A 89 -11.07 9.61 -5.91
C PHE A 89 -11.90 10.28 -7.00
N HIS A 90 -11.86 9.68 -8.20
CA HIS A 90 -12.62 10.15 -9.35
C HIS A 90 -13.87 9.29 -9.55
N VAL A 91 -15.02 9.78 -9.08
CA VAL A 91 -16.28 9.03 -9.06
C VAL A 91 -16.98 9.12 -10.40
N ASP A 92 -17.30 7.98 -11.01
CA ASP A 92 -18.06 7.88 -12.26
C ASP A 92 -19.47 7.31 -12.05
N LYS A 93 -19.71 6.64 -10.92
CA LYS A 93 -21.01 6.06 -10.57
C LYS A 93 -21.17 5.95 -9.06
N LEU A 94 -22.43 5.91 -8.61
CA LEU A 94 -22.78 5.76 -7.20
C LEU A 94 -23.43 4.40 -6.98
N ASP A 95 -22.60 3.42 -6.65
CA ASP A 95 -23.01 2.05 -6.37
C ASP A 95 -22.47 1.53 -5.03
N LYS A 96 -22.70 0.24 -4.72
CA LYS A 96 -22.19 -0.39 -3.51
C LYS A 96 -20.66 -0.38 -3.42
N PHE A 97 -19.97 -0.43 -4.55
CA PHE A 97 -18.51 -0.46 -4.60
C PHE A 97 -17.91 0.92 -4.32
N THR A 98 -18.57 1.98 -4.78
CA THR A 98 -18.25 3.37 -4.37
C THR A 98 -18.40 3.52 -2.86
N GLY A 99 -19.46 2.99 -2.28
CA GLY A 99 -19.66 2.95 -0.82
C GLY A 99 -18.56 2.17 -0.09
N GLU A 100 -18.14 1.02 -0.63
CA GLU A 100 -17.05 0.22 -0.04
C GLU A 100 -15.70 0.93 -0.09
N GLN A 101 -15.42 1.67 -1.16
CA GLN A 101 -14.21 2.50 -1.27
C GLN A 101 -14.21 3.62 -0.22
N ILE A 102 -15.34 4.32 -0.05
CA ILE A 102 -15.50 5.35 0.99
C ILE A 102 -15.27 4.77 2.39
N ILE A 103 -15.87 3.61 2.69
CA ILE A 103 -15.69 2.92 3.97
C ILE A 103 -14.22 2.50 4.18
N ALA A 104 -13.55 1.99 3.15
CA ALA A 104 -12.15 1.61 3.22
C ALA A 104 -11.23 2.80 3.53
N LEU A 105 -11.47 3.94 2.87
CA LEU A 105 -10.74 5.18 3.09
C LEU A 105 -10.94 5.71 4.52
N ASP A 106 -12.19 5.72 4.99
CA ASP A 106 -12.52 6.16 6.35
C ASP A 106 -11.94 5.24 7.42
N THR A 107 -12.02 3.92 7.20
CA THR A 107 -11.45 2.88 8.06
C THR A 107 -9.94 3.02 8.20
N LEU A 108 -9.23 3.28 7.10
CA LEU A 108 -7.77 3.46 7.07
C LEU A 108 -7.33 4.90 7.38
N LYS A 109 -8.27 5.80 7.71
CA LYS A 109 -8.02 7.21 8.07
C LYS A 109 -7.21 7.96 7.01
N LYS A 110 -7.51 7.70 5.73
CA LYS A 110 -6.86 8.38 4.59
C LYS A 110 -7.52 9.74 4.34
N ASP A 111 -7.12 10.75 5.08
CA ASP A 111 -7.73 12.07 5.11
C ASP A 111 -7.15 13.07 4.08
N LYS A 112 -6.12 12.66 3.32
CA LYS A 112 -5.48 13.48 2.29
C LYS A 112 -5.87 12.99 0.91
N GLY A 113 -6.59 13.81 0.15
CA GLY A 113 -7.00 13.40 -1.19
C GLY A 113 -7.67 14.52 -1.98
N ILE A 114 -7.91 14.19 -3.25
CA ILE A 114 -8.69 14.99 -4.19
C ILE A 114 -9.92 14.17 -4.57
N LEU A 115 -11.09 14.79 -4.50
CA LEU A 115 -12.35 14.23 -4.94
C LEU A 115 -12.79 14.97 -6.22
N SER A 116 -13.04 14.21 -7.25
CA SER A 116 -13.69 14.68 -8.47
C SER A 116 -14.73 13.67 -8.94
N HIS A 117 -15.57 14.05 -9.86
CA HIS A 117 -16.56 13.15 -10.44
C HIS A 117 -16.86 13.51 -11.90
N THR A 118 -17.42 12.55 -12.65
CA THR A 118 -17.95 12.81 -13.98
C THR A 118 -19.25 13.62 -13.88
N PHE A 119 -19.63 14.29 -14.95
CA PHE A 119 -20.83 15.15 -14.97
C PHE A 119 -22.16 14.39 -14.76
N ASP A 120 -22.17 13.07 -15.01
CA ASP A 120 -23.34 12.21 -14.84
C ASP A 120 -23.62 11.84 -13.36
N VAL A 121 -22.69 12.13 -12.45
CA VAL A 121 -22.82 11.79 -11.03
C VAL A 121 -23.72 12.79 -10.32
N ASP A 122 -24.73 12.29 -9.61
CA ASP A 122 -25.56 13.08 -8.69
C ASP A 122 -24.71 13.56 -7.51
N GLU A 123 -24.32 14.83 -7.56
CA GLU A 123 -23.47 15.46 -6.54
C GLU A 123 -24.13 15.50 -5.17
N SER A 124 -25.46 15.69 -5.08
CA SER A 124 -26.19 15.70 -3.81
C SER A 124 -26.13 14.33 -3.13
N LYS A 125 -26.29 13.27 -3.91
CA LYS A 125 -26.18 11.89 -3.43
C LYS A 125 -24.75 11.56 -3.03
N LEU A 126 -23.74 11.96 -3.83
CA LEU A 126 -22.33 11.78 -3.48
C LEU A 126 -22.01 12.49 -2.17
N ASN A 127 -22.40 13.75 -2.00
CA ASN A 127 -22.20 14.51 -0.77
C ASN A 127 -22.85 13.82 0.45
N SER A 128 -24.03 13.23 0.25
CA SER A 128 -24.69 12.44 1.32
C SER A 128 -23.91 11.17 1.68
N MET A 129 -23.31 10.49 0.71
CA MET A 129 -22.52 9.27 0.93
C MET A 129 -21.20 9.54 1.67
N ILE A 130 -20.54 10.66 1.39
CA ILE A 130 -19.24 11.00 2.01
C ILE A 130 -19.38 11.73 3.34
N LYS A 131 -20.56 12.21 3.68
CA LYS A 131 -20.83 12.98 4.91
C LYS A 131 -20.38 12.23 6.17
N GLY A 132 -19.59 12.90 7.02
CA GLY A 132 -19.04 12.34 8.26
C GLY A 132 -17.88 11.39 8.06
N THR A 133 -17.40 11.17 6.82
CA THR A 133 -16.20 10.35 6.52
C THR A 133 -14.98 11.23 6.25
N VAL A 134 -13.79 10.61 6.19
CA VAL A 134 -12.56 11.32 5.81
C VAL A 134 -12.63 11.93 4.41
N VAL A 135 -13.42 11.34 3.50
CA VAL A 135 -13.58 11.80 2.11
C VAL A 135 -14.26 13.16 2.03
N GLU A 136 -15.09 13.51 3.02
CA GLU A 136 -15.71 14.85 3.09
C GLU A 136 -14.68 15.99 3.12
N LYS A 137 -13.48 15.71 3.67
CA LYS A 137 -12.38 16.68 3.82
C LYS A 137 -11.52 16.83 2.56
N TYR A 138 -11.71 15.99 1.54
CA TYR A 138 -10.91 16.04 0.33
C TYR A 138 -11.11 17.34 -0.43
N LEU A 139 -10.05 17.78 -1.13
CA LEU A 139 -10.15 18.90 -2.06
C LEU A 139 -11.09 18.49 -3.20
N LYS A 140 -12.21 19.18 -3.30
CA LYS A 140 -13.20 18.95 -4.37
C LYS A 140 -12.82 19.78 -5.59
N VAL A 141 -12.67 19.11 -6.73
CA VAL A 141 -12.27 19.75 -7.99
C VAL A 141 -13.08 19.21 -9.17
N ASN A 142 -13.23 20.02 -10.19
CA ASN A 142 -13.74 19.55 -11.48
C ASN A 142 -12.69 18.66 -12.16
N GLN A 143 -13.11 17.73 -13.00
CA GLN A 143 -12.24 16.76 -13.67
C GLN A 143 -11.10 17.44 -14.46
N ASP A 144 -11.36 18.56 -15.13
CA ASP A 144 -10.39 19.33 -15.91
C ASP A 144 -9.24 19.92 -15.05
N LYS A 145 -9.47 20.14 -13.75
CA LYS A 145 -8.49 20.66 -12.78
C LYS A 145 -7.75 19.59 -12.00
N LEU A 146 -8.18 18.33 -12.10
CA LEU A 146 -7.65 17.24 -11.29
C LEU A 146 -6.14 17.10 -11.41
N LYS A 147 -5.61 17.11 -12.62
CA LYS A 147 -4.17 16.98 -12.88
C LYS A 147 -3.38 18.17 -12.33
N GLU A 148 -3.88 19.40 -12.53
CA GLU A 148 -3.25 20.61 -12.01
C GLU A 148 -3.13 20.59 -10.48
N GLU A 149 -4.22 20.26 -9.79
CA GLU A 149 -4.22 20.21 -8.32
C GLU A 149 -3.37 19.06 -7.77
N MET A 150 -3.40 17.90 -8.41
CA MET A 150 -2.54 16.78 -8.08
C MET A 150 -1.05 17.14 -8.22
N ASP A 151 -0.67 17.88 -9.26
CA ASP A 151 0.73 18.24 -9.51
C ASP A 151 1.29 19.27 -8.49
N LYS A 152 0.43 19.96 -7.75
CA LYS A 152 0.81 20.87 -6.64
C LYS A 152 1.17 20.12 -5.36
N ILE A 153 0.79 18.85 -5.23
CA ILE A 153 1.02 18.07 -4.01
C ILE A 153 2.52 17.77 -3.86
N GLN A 154 3.06 17.98 -2.67
CA GLN A 154 4.48 17.79 -2.36
C GLN A 154 4.71 16.47 -1.60
N PRO A 155 5.86 15.81 -1.83
CA PRO A 155 6.27 14.64 -1.06
C PRO A 155 6.39 14.94 0.44
N ILE A 156 5.99 13.97 1.26
CA ILE A 156 6.14 14.03 2.72
C ILE A 156 7.10 12.90 3.13
N SER A 157 8.14 13.24 3.86
CA SER A 157 9.09 12.26 4.42
C SER A 157 9.09 12.31 5.94
N ASN A 158 9.61 11.27 6.58
CA ASN A 158 9.87 11.21 8.02
C ASN A 158 11.28 10.68 8.28
N ASN A 159 11.77 10.87 9.50
CA ASN A 159 13.10 10.44 9.97
C ASN A 159 13.00 9.26 10.95
N ASP A 160 11.91 8.52 10.92
CA ASP A 160 11.73 7.31 11.73
C ASP A 160 12.76 6.22 11.37
N PRO A 161 12.93 5.19 12.19
CA PRO A 161 13.74 4.02 11.83
C PRO A 161 13.29 3.41 10.50
N PRO A 162 14.25 2.97 9.65
CA PRO A 162 13.95 2.45 8.32
C PRO A 162 12.96 1.29 8.35
N LYS A 163 11.94 1.38 7.51
CA LYS A 163 10.95 0.32 7.28
C LYS A 163 10.53 0.30 5.81
N LEU A 164 10.63 -0.87 5.20
CA LEU A 164 10.11 -1.15 3.86
C LEU A 164 9.04 -2.23 3.96
N VAL A 165 7.96 -2.05 3.22
CA VAL A 165 6.93 -3.08 3.03
C VAL A 165 7.14 -3.71 1.66
N VAL A 166 7.24 -5.04 1.64
CA VAL A 166 7.45 -5.82 0.42
C VAL A 166 6.16 -5.87 -0.40
N ASP A 167 6.26 -5.53 -1.68
CA ASP A 167 5.19 -5.69 -2.66
C ASP A 167 5.40 -6.95 -3.50
N HIS A 168 6.64 -7.19 -3.98
CA HIS A 168 6.98 -8.33 -4.82
C HIS A 168 8.42 -8.78 -4.59
N CYS A 169 8.70 -10.07 -4.90
CA CYS A 169 10.06 -10.61 -4.82
C CYS A 169 10.29 -11.62 -5.94
N PHE A 170 11.48 -11.62 -6.52
CA PHE A 170 11.88 -12.55 -7.57
C PHE A 170 13.40 -12.71 -7.62
N ASP A 171 13.85 -13.76 -8.29
CA ASP A 171 15.27 -13.97 -8.56
C ASP A 171 15.68 -13.35 -9.90
N VAL A 172 16.86 -12.72 -9.93
CA VAL A 172 17.46 -12.16 -11.13
C VAL A 172 18.82 -12.79 -11.35
N LYS A 173 18.99 -13.47 -12.48
CA LYS A 173 20.25 -14.12 -12.84
C LYS A 173 21.44 -13.14 -12.75
N GLY A 174 22.46 -13.50 -11.98
CA GLY A 174 23.65 -12.68 -11.74
C GLY A 174 23.51 -11.61 -10.65
N VAL A 175 22.31 -11.31 -10.20
CA VAL A 175 22.03 -10.34 -9.11
C VAL A 175 21.64 -11.07 -7.84
N GLY A 176 20.78 -12.08 -7.95
CA GLY A 176 20.15 -12.83 -6.88
C GLY A 176 18.77 -12.27 -6.53
N THR A 177 18.42 -12.32 -5.26
CA THR A 177 17.11 -11.91 -4.78
C THR A 177 16.90 -10.41 -4.93
N VAL A 178 15.85 -10.04 -5.66
CA VAL A 178 15.39 -8.66 -5.84
C VAL A 178 14.01 -8.50 -5.21
N ILE A 179 13.88 -7.49 -4.36
CA ILE A 179 12.65 -7.16 -3.63
C ILE A 179 12.14 -5.80 -4.14
N LEU A 180 10.93 -5.79 -4.66
CA LEU A 180 10.20 -4.55 -4.92
C LEU A 180 9.38 -4.20 -3.69
N GLY A 181 9.40 -2.95 -3.29
CA GLY A 181 8.66 -2.52 -2.12
C GLY A 181 8.59 -1.01 -1.99
N LYS A 182 7.98 -0.59 -0.90
CA LYS A 182 7.85 0.81 -0.53
C LYS A 182 8.55 1.06 0.80
N VAL A 183 9.47 2.02 0.81
CA VAL A 183 10.01 2.58 2.05
C VAL A 183 8.89 3.39 2.71
N THR A 184 8.38 2.92 3.83
CA THR A 184 7.27 3.57 4.55
C THR A 184 7.74 4.51 5.65
N ASN A 185 8.96 4.28 6.15
CA ASN A 185 9.55 5.08 7.22
C ASN A 185 11.05 5.25 7.00
N GLY A 186 11.56 6.40 7.39
CA GLY A 186 12.97 6.71 7.41
C GLY A 186 13.65 6.63 6.03
N LYS A 187 14.87 6.15 6.04
CA LYS A 187 15.66 5.94 4.81
C LYS A 187 16.42 4.63 4.84
N ILE A 188 16.62 4.06 3.65
CA ILE A 188 17.41 2.85 3.42
C ILE A 188 18.62 3.24 2.57
N LYS A 189 19.80 2.75 2.96
CA LYS A 189 21.05 2.97 2.26
C LYS A 189 21.62 1.67 1.72
N GLN A 190 22.44 1.79 0.69
CA GLN A 190 23.27 0.68 0.24
C GLN A 190 24.17 0.22 1.40
N TYR A 191 24.30 -1.10 1.56
CA TYR A 191 25.01 -1.80 2.62
C TYR A 191 24.37 -1.74 4.01
N ASP A 192 23.17 -1.19 4.17
CA ASP A 192 22.41 -1.33 5.42
C ASP A 192 22.17 -2.82 5.73
N ASN A 193 22.33 -3.16 7.02
CA ASN A 193 21.94 -4.46 7.55
C ASN A 193 20.59 -4.30 8.28
N LEU A 194 19.57 -4.93 7.75
CA LEU A 194 18.20 -4.88 8.22
C LEU A 194 17.70 -6.30 8.49
N LYS A 195 16.48 -6.43 8.95
CA LYS A 195 15.85 -7.73 9.23
C LYS A 195 14.55 -7.89 8.45
N LEU A 196 14.39 -9.04 7.77
CA LEU A 196 13.15 -9.43 7.10
C LEU A 196 12.22 -10.11 8.11
N TYR A 197 11.02 -9.57 8.27
CA TYR A 197 9.97 -10.09 9.15
C TYR A 197 8.76 -10.58 8.33
N PRO A 198 8.08 -11.66 8.78
CA PRO A 198 8.17 -12.33 10.09
C PRO A 198 9.29 -13.37 10.19
N ALA A 199 10.00 -13.70 9.11
CA ALA A 199 11.00 -14.78 9.07
C ALA A 199 12.19 -14.56 10.03
N GLY A 200 12.49 -13.31 10.41
CA GLY A 200 13.60 -12.96 11.28
C GLY A 200 14.98 -13.08 10.62
N ILE A 201 15.04 -13.06 9.28
CA ILE A 201 16.26 -13.24 8.50
C ILE A 201 17.02 -11.91 8.40
N ASP A 202 18.32 -11.94 8.63
CA ASP A 202 19.18 -10.79 8.41
C ASP A 202 19.42 -10.57 6.91
N VAL A 203 19.17 -9.36 6.43
CA VAL A 203 19.34 -8.99 5.04
C VAL A 203 20.26 -7.78 4.91
N MET A 204 21.21 -7.85 3.98
CA MET A 204 22.07 -6.73 3.60
C MET A 204 21.59 -6.18 2.25
N ILE A 205 21.46 -4.87 2.16
CA ILE A 205 21.09 -4.16 0.93
C ILE A 205 22.31 -4.04 0.02
N LYS A 206 22.33 -4.79 -1.09
CA LYS A 206 23.44 -4.75 -2.06
C LYS A 206 23.38 -3.52 -2.96
N SER A 207 22.21 -3.20 -3.45
CA SER A 207 21.95 -2.04 -4.31
C SER A 207 20.51 -1.62 -4.24
N ILE A 208 20.25 -0.36 -4.59
CA ILE A 208 18.93 0.27 -4.60
C ILE A 208 18.68 0.85 -5.99
N GLN A 209 17.47 0.64 -6.51
CA GLN A 209 16.99 1.28 -7.73
C GLN A 209 15.69 2.04 -7.47
N MET A 210 15.55 3.22 -8.07
CA MET A 210 14.33 4.01 -8.08
C MET A 210 14.01 4.39 -9.54
N HIS A 211 12.86 3.97 -10.04
CA HIS A 211 12.45 4.22 -11.43
C HIS A 211 13.55 3.78 -12.43
N ASP A 212 14.10 2.58 -12.22
CA ASP A 212 15.20 1.96 -12.97
C ASP A 212 16.57 2.64 -12.81
N ASP A 213 16.68 3.78 -12.14
CA ASP A 213 17.95 4.45 -11.86
C ASP A 213 18.60 3.91 -10.57
N PRO A 214 19.91 3.61 -10.56
CA PRO A 214 20.64 3.23 -9.36
C PRO A 214 20.80 4.44 -8.44
N VAL A 215 20.57 4.24 -7.13
CA VAL A 215 20.74 5.26 -6.09
C VAL A 215 21.50 4.66 -4.91
N GLU A 216 22.21 5.50 -4.15
CA GLU A 216 22.91 5.06 -2.93
C GLU A 216 22.01 5.00 -1.70
N GLU A 217 20.99 5.87 -1.66
CA GLU A 217 19.98 5.90 -0.59
C GLU A 217 18.59 6.22 -1.15
N SER A 218 17.57 5.82 -0.42
CA SER A 218 16.17 6.12 -0.70
C SER A 218 15.47 6.52 0.58
N VAL A 219 14.60 7.53 0.50
CA VAL A 219 13.82 8.04 1.65
C VAL A 219 12.34 7.73 1.47
N CYS A 220 11.63 7.57 2.60
CA CYS A 220 10.18 7.43 2.53
C CYS A 220 9.53 8.68 1.90
N PRO A 221 8.47 8.50 1.11
CA PRO A 221 7.74 7.27 0.82
C PRO A 221 8.14 6.60 -0.54
N ALA A 222 9.41 6.37 -0.79
CA ALA A 222 9.90 5.87 -2.07
C ALA A 222 9.48 4.43 -2.39
N ARG A 223 9.11 4.19 -3.64
CA ARG A 223 9.12 2.83 -4.22
C ARG A 223 10.50 2.50 -4.72
N VAL A 224 10.98 1.31 -4.37
CA VAL A 224 12.35 0.87 -4.65
C VAL A 224 12.39 -0.59 -5.11
N GLY A 225 13.40 -0.90 -5.91
CA GLY A 225 13.92 -2.24 -6.11
C GLY A 225 15.20 -2.41 -5.30
N LEU A 226 15.24 -3.39 -4.42
CA LEU A 226 16.39 -3.72 -3.59
C LEU A 226 16.98 -5.06 -4.03
N ALA A 227 18.25 -5.08 -4.47
CA ALA A 227 19.00 -6.32 -4.51
C ALA A 227 19.50 -6.61 -3.08
N VAL A 228 19.21 -7.79 -2.57
CA VAL A 228 19.55 -8.16 -1.18
C VAL A 228 20.45 -9.39 -1.11
N LYS A 229 21.17 -9.53 0.01
CA LYS A 229 21.87 -10.74 0.42
C LYS A 229 21.28 -11.21 1.74
N GLY A 230 21.14 -12.52 1.91
CA GLY A 230 20.68 -13.12 3.15
C GLY A 230 19.32 -13.80 3.05
N ALA A 231 18.42 -13.33 2.17
CA ALA A 231 17.13 -13.95 1.93
C ALA A 231 17.03 -14.56 0.52
N LYS A 232 16.22 -15.61 0.37
CA LYS A 232 15.86 -16.22 -0.91
C LYS A 232 14.44 -15.78 -1.32
N PRO A 233 14.09 -15.83 -2.62
CA PRO A 233 12.79 -15.39 -3.08
C PRO A 233 11.59 -16.14 -2.47
N ASP A 234 11.74 -17.41 -2.17
CA ASP A 234 10.71 -18.27 -1.54
C ASP A 234 10.50 -17.99 -0.04
N GLU A 235 11.44 -17.25 0.59
CA GLU A 235 11.35 -16.81 1.99
C GLU A 235 10.66 -15.44 2.13
N VAL A 236 10.33 -14.77 1.01
CA VAL A 236 9.82 -13.38 0.98
C VAL A 236 8.43 -13.35 0.37
N GLY A 237 7.46 -12.84 1.11
CA GLY A 237 6.08 -12.70 0.65
C GLY A 237 5.61 -11.24 0.57
N ARG A 238 4.54 -10.99 -0.21
CA ARG A 238 3.88 -9.69 -0.21
C ARG A 238 3.39 -9.35 1.21
N GLY A 239 3.69 -8.14 1.66
CA GLY A 239 3.36 -7.65 2.98
C GLY A 239 4.41 -7.93 4.04
N ASP A 240 5.43 -8.72 3.76
CA ASP A 240 6.57 -8.86 4.65
C ASP A 240 7.27 -7.50 4.85
N ILE A 241 7.98 -7.37 5.93
CA ILE A 241 8.57 -6.09 6.33
C ILE A 241 10.08 -6.23 6.48
N ILE A 242 10.82 -5.37 5.79
CA ILE A 242 12.25 -5.20 6.04
C ILE A 242 12.41 -3.95 6.92
N ALA A 243 12.98 -4.10 8.11
CA ALA A 243 13.11 -3.02 9.08
C ALA A 243 14.36 -3.15 9.92
N GLN A 244 14.71 -2.08 10.62
CA GLN A 244 15.73 -2.13 11.66
C GLN A 244 15.29 -3.13 12.75
N ALA A 245 16.24 -3.87 13.28
CA ALA A 245 15.97 -4.84 14.34
C ALA A 245 15.25 -4.21 15.54
N ASN A 246 14.28 -4.93 16.10
CA ASN A 246 13.52 -4.54 17.30
C ASN A 246 12.61 -3.30 17.13
N THR A 247 12.29 -2.91 15.89
CA THR A 247 11.38 -1.77 15.64
C THR A 247 9.95 -2.20 15.29
N VAL A 248 9.69 -3.48 15.16
CA VAL A 248 8.37 -4.06 14.88
C VAL A 248 8.12 -5.27 15.78
N ASN A 249 6.85 -5.55 16.04
CA ASN A 249 6.39 -6.75 16.76
C ASN A 249 6.02 -7.85 15.76
N VAL A 250 6.27 -9.10 16.17
CA VAL A 250 5.84 -10.31 15.44
C VAL A 250 5.04 -11.17 16.40
N LYS A 251 3.75 -11.33 16.17
CA LYS A 251 2.83 -12.03 17.06
C LYS A 251 1.85 -12.91 16.29
N SER A 252 1.49 -14.04 16.89
CA SER A 252 0.40 -14.92 16.43
C SER A 252 -0.95 -14.60 17.08
N GLU A 253 -0.98 -13.70 18.06
CA GLU A 253 -2.19 -13.15 18.66
C GLU A 253 -2.03 -11.64 18.85
N ILE A 254 -3.10 -10.90 18.56
CA ILE A 254 -3.18 -9.45 18.78
C ILE A 254 -4.50 -9.08 19.45
N GLU A 255 -4.48 -7.99 20.20
CA GLU A 255 -5.66 -7.33 20.76
C GLU A 255 -5.90 -6.01 20.02
N LEU A 256 -7.17 -5.73 19.70
CA LEU A 256 -7.58 -4.52 18.99
C LEU A 256 -8.46 -3.64 19.87
N ASP A 257 -8.25 -2.34 19.78
CA ASP A 257 -9.26 -1.36 20.17
C ASP A 257 -10.28 -1.22 19.04
N PHE A 258 -11.20 -2.19 19.00
CA PHE A 258 -12.02 -2.50 17.86
C PHE A 258 -13.29 -1.66 17.77
N THR A 259 -13.55 -1.11 16.60
CA THR A 259 -14.81 -0.48 16.21
C THR A 259 -15.45 -1.26 15.06
N LYS A 260 -16.63 -1.81 15.29
CA LYS A 260 -17.44 -2.49 14.28
C LYS A 260 -17.95 -1.46 13.26
N SER A 261 -17.88 -1.80 11.98
CA SER A 261 -18.46 -0.97 10.92
C SER A 261 -20.01 -0.86 11.13
N PRO A 262 -20.58 0.33 11.09
CA PRO A 262 -22.03 0.50 11.22
C PRO A 262 -22.81 -0.13 10.04
N PHE A 263 -22.13 -0.39 8.95
CA PHE A 263 -22.68 -1.01 7.75
C PHE A 263 -22.64 -2.55 7.78
N TYR A 264 -21.85 -3.15 8.68
CA TYR A 264 -21.80 -4.60 8.86
C TYR A 264 -22.81 -5.05 9.93
N LYS A 265 -23.92 -5.68 9.48
CA LYS A 265 -25.06 -5.98 10.35
C LYS A 265 -24.99 -7.32 11.07
N THR A 266 -24.14 -8.25 10.57
CA THR A 266 -24.02 -9.60 11.17
C THR A 266 -23.23 -9.55 12.48
N ASP A 267 -23.60 -10.39 13.43
CA ASP A 267 -22.86 -10.52 14.68
C ASP A 267 -21.55 -11.28 14.48
N ILE A 268 -20.62 -11.01 15.38
CA ILE A 268 -19.30 -11.65 15.42
C ILE A 268 -19.36 -12.76 16.47
N ALA A 269 -18.94 -13.96 16.11
CA ALA A 269 -18.87 -15.10 17.03
C ALA A 269 -17.42 -15.52 17.30
N GLN A 270 -17.19 -16.01 18.53
CA GLN A 270 -15.91 -16.61 18.90
C GLN A 270 -15.60 -17.80 17.99
N ASN A 271 -14.33 -18.01 17.67
CA ASN A 271 -13.80 -19.02 16.72
C ASN A 271 -14.22 -18.83 15.25
N GLN A 272 -14.98 -17.80 14.93
CA GLN A 272 -15.30 -17.46 13.54
C GLN A 272 -14.05 -17.02 12.80
N GLY A 273 -13.84 -17.54 11.58
CA GLY A 273 -12.74 -17.14 10.69
C GLY A 273 -12.96 -15.76 10.06
N CYS A 274 -11.90 -15.04 9.80
CA CYS A 274 -11.89 -13.76 9.08
C CYS A 274 -10.55 -13.58 8.36
N LEU A 275 -10.46 -12.57 7.50
CA LEU A 275 -9.18 -12.05 7.03
C LEU A 275 -8.87 -10.74 7.77
N VAL A 276 -7.60 -10.50 8.01
CA VAL A 276 -7.11 -9.27 8.65
C VAL A 276 -6.08 -8.62 7.75
N SER A 277 -6.28 -7.33 7.48
CA SER A 277 -5.37 -6.47 6.74
C SER A 277 -4.60 -5.56 7.70
N VAL A 278 -3.27 -5.60 7.65
CA VAL A 278 -2.38 -4.63 8.32
C VAL A 278 -1.32 -4.21 7.32
N GLY A 279 -1.36 -2.96 6.86
CA GLY A 279 -0.56 -2.53 5.72
C GLY A 279 -0.86 -3.38 4.47
N LEU A 280 0.16 -4.01 3.89
CA LEU A 280 0.00 -4.94 2.75
C LEU A 280 -0.25 -6.38 3.18
N GLN A 281 -0.09 -6.71 4.45
CA GLN A 281 -0.34 -8.06 4.95
C GLN A 281 -1.83 -8.37 4.91
N ILE A 282 -2.17 -9.53 4.36
CA ILE A 282 -3.50 -10.13 4.45
C ILE A 282 -3.33 -11.52 5.06
N LYS A 283 -3.82 -11.69 6.27
CA LYS A 283 -3.66 -12.94 7.03
C LYS A 283 -5.01 -13.52 7.44
N ALA A 284 -5.14 -14.84 7.36
CA ALA A 284 -6.27 -15.55 7.95
C ALA A 284 -6.16 -15.53 9.49
N ALA A 285 -7.27 -15.27 10.14
CA ALA A 285 -7.37 -15.21 11.58
C ALA A 285 -8.70 -15.78 12.08
N LYS A 286 -8.77 -16.04 13.39
CA LYS A 286 -10.00 -16.39 14.11
C LYS A 286 -10.16 -15.45 15.31
N PHE A 287 -11.40 -15.16 15.66
CA PHE A 287 -11.71 -14.44 16.90
C PHE A 287 -11.47 -15.34 18.09
N SER A 288 -10.34 -15.14 18.81
CA SER A 288 -10.07 -15.86 20.06
C SER A 288 -10.83 -15.30 21.26
N SER A 289 -11.19 -14.01 21.21
CA SER A 289 -12.09 -13.32 22.16
C SER A 289 -12.85 -12.20 21.45
N ILE A 290 -14.05 -11.87 21.98
CA ILE A 290 -14.86 -10.76 21.47
C ILE A 290 -14.76 -9.53 22.38
N THR A 291 -14.60 -9.72 23.67
CA THR A 291 -14.48 -8.63 24.67
C THR A 291 -13.39 -8.99 25.69
N PRO A 292 -12.20 -8.36 25.63
CA PRO A 292 -11.67 -7.52 24.55
C PRO A 292 -11.55 -8.29 23.23
N LEU A 293 -11.58 -7.59 22.09
CA LEU A 293 -11.46 -8.28 20.81
C LEU A 293 -10.02 -8.74 20.59
N LYS A 294 -9.85 -10.07 20.47
CA LYS A 294 -8.55 -10.71 20.16
C LYS A 294 -8.66 -11.61 18.94
N LEU A 295 -7.59 -11.60 18.17
CA LEU A 295 -7.45 -12.37 16.93
C LEU A 295 -6.21 -13.26 17.00
N THR A 296 -6.39 -14.54 16.69
CA THR A 296 -5.28 -15.51 16.57
C THR A 296 -5.04 -15.83 15.10
N PHE A 297 -3.78 -15.86 14.69
CA PHE A 297 -3.30 -16.08 13.34
C PHE A 297 -2.57 -17.42 13.20
N GLU A 298 -2.74 -18.09 12.08
CA GLU A 298 -1.93 -19.28 11.73
C GLU A 298 -0.48 -18.91 11.39
N LYS A 299 -0.30 -17.78 10.67
CA LYS A 299 1.01 -17.20 10.37
C LYS A 299 1.12 -15.86 11.09
N PRO A 300 2.22 -15.59 11.83
CA PRO A 300 2.33 -14.39 12.63
C PRO A 300 2.17 -13.11 11.78
N ILE A 301 1.64 -12.07 12.41
CA ILE A 301 1.52 -10.75 11.82
C ILE A 301 2.62 -9.83 12.35
N VAL A 302 3.08 -8.92 11.49
CA VAL A 302 4.12 -7.93 11.81
C VAL A 302 3.45 -6.56 11.93
N TYR A 303 3.67 -5.88 13.04
CA TYR A 303 3.02 -4.60 13.31
C TYR A 303 3.82 -3.73 14.29
N LYS A 304 3.44 -2.46 14.38
CA LYS A 304 3.75 -1.56 15.50
C LYS A 304 2.48 -1.30 16.29
N PRO A 305 2.55 -1.10 17.62
CA PRO A 305 1.38 -0.62 18.39
C PRO A 305 0.81 0.64 17.75
N GLY A 306 -0.51 0.67 17.59
CA GLY A 306 -1.22 1.74 16.89
C GLY A 306 -1.42 1.51 15.38
N ASP A 307 -0.77 0.54 14.74
CA ASP A 307 -1.09 0.18 13.36
C ASP A 307 -2.56 -0.26 13.24
N ILE A 308 -3.24 0.19 12.20
CA ILE A 308 -4.65 -0.12 11.99
C ILE A 308 -4.80 -1.53 11.40
N ALA A 309 -5.50 -2.39 12.10
CA ALA A 309 -5.97 -3.66 11.58
C ALA A 309 -7.41 -3.52 11.06
N VAL A 310 -7.65 -3.96 9.84
CA VAL A 310 -8.98 -4.02 9.23
C VAL A 310 -9.43 -5.47 9.13
N ILE A 311 -10.59 -5.77 9.69
CA ILE A 311 -11.17 -7.12 9.67
C ILE A 311 -12.11 -7.23 8.48
N LEU A 312 -11.93 -8.27 7.69
CA LEU A 312 -12.63 -8.52 6.43
C LEU A 312 -13.41 -9.82 6.47
N LYS A 313 -14.55 -9.80 5.80
CA LYS A 313 -15.39 -10.95 5.44
C LYS A 313 -15.61 -10.95 3.93
N PRO A 314 -14.67 -11.49 3.13
CA PRO A 314 -14.73 -11.42 1.68
C PRO A 314 -15.99 -12.03 1.06
N GLU A 315 -16.57 -13.03 1.73
CA GLU A 315 -17.79 -13.73 1.34
C GLU A 315 -19.09 -12.95 1.61
N SER A 316 -19.00 -11.80 2.30
CA SER A 316 -20.18 -10.98 2.59
C SER A 316 -20.79 -10.43 1.30
N THR A 317 -22.09 -10.60 1.13
CA THR A 317 -22.85 -10.10 -0.02
C THR A 317 -23.16 -8.60 0.06
N THR A 318 -23.04 -8.01 1.25
CA THR A 318 -23.28 -6.58 1.51
C THR A 318 -21.93 -5.83 1.57
N ILE A 319 -21.45 -5.58 2.77
CA ILE A 319 -20.17 -4.91 3.03
C ILE A 319 -19.17 -5.92 3.52
N ARG A 320 -17.99 -5.95 2.88
CA ARG A 320 -16.90 -6.90 3.19
C ARG A 320 -15.96 -6.42 4.29
N ILE A 321 -16.05 -5.14 4.70
CA ILE A 321 -15.31 -4.56 5.83
C ILE A 321 -16.16 -4.69 7.08
N LEU A 322 -15.73 -5.58 8.00
CA LEU A 322 -16.44 -5.86 9.26
C LEU A 322 -16.21 -4.75 10.28
N GLY A 323 -15.00 -4.22 10.33
CA GLY A 323 -14.59 -3.17 11.25
C GLY A 323 -13.07 -3.05 11.32
N SER A 324 -12.59 -2.20 12.20
CA SER A 324 -11.17 -1.94 12.35
C SER A 324 -10.81 -1.42 13.74
N GLY A 325 -9.53 -1.32 14.00
CA GLY A 325 -9.01 -0.65 15.19
C GLY A 325 -7.49 -0.68 15.24
N PRO A 326 -6.89 0.19 16.07
CA PRO A 326 -5.48 0.13 16.35
C PRO A 326 -5.13 -1.14 17.11
N ILE A 327 -3.98 -1.73 16.78
CA ILE A 327 -3.40 -2.87 17.49
C ILE A 327 -2.76 -2.34 18.77
N LYS A 328 -3.04 -3.00 19.91
CA LYS A 328 -2.42 -2.69 21.21
C LYS A 328 -1.01 -3.24 21.37
#